data_305596cdd898aecc3b2e350a7f3db056
#
_entry.id   305596cdd898aecc3b2e350a7f3db056
#
_cell.length_a   1.000
_cell.length_b   1.000
_cell.length_c   1.000
_cell.angle_alpha   90.00
_cell.angle_beta   90.00
_cell.angle_gamma   90.00
#
_symmetry.space_group_name_H-M   'P 1'
#
loop_
_entity.id
_entity.type
_entity.pdbx_description
1 polymer ?
#
loop_
_entity_poly.entity_id
_entity_poly.type
_entity_poly.pdbx_seq_one_letter_code
_entity_poly.pdbx_strand_id
1 'polypeptide(L)'
;MSIYFILTQLAQGFLTTILIFILTLLFSLPLGLVISFGRMSKIFVIRTISKLYISIMRGTPLMLQLIVVFFAPYYVFGLQMGSSYRFTAVVVAFVLNYAAYFAEIYRGGIESMPIGQYEASKVLGLSKSLTFIRIILPQVFKRILPPLTNETITLVKDTSLAFVLSVVEMFTTAKQIAASETTLLPLMIAGVFYYIFNLVVALGMERIENSLNYYR
;
A
#
# COMPACT_ATOMS: atom_id res chain seq x y z
N MET A 1 20.41 -25.78 15.15
CA MET A 1 20.42 -25.46 13.67
C MET A 1 21.51 -24.45 13.35
N SER A 2 22.18 -24.50 12.18
CA SER A 2 23.21 -23.51 11.84
C SER A 2 22.58 -22.18 11.46
N ILE A 3 23.25 -21.05 11.81
CA ILE A 3 22.81 -19.70 11.44
C ILE A 3 22.68 -19.58 9.91
N TYR A 4 23.57 -20.24 9.16
CA TYR A 4 23.54 -20.26 7.71
C TYR A 4 22.20 -20.82 7.16
N PHE A 5 21.69 -21.90 7.75
CA PHE A 5 20.40 -22.47 7.36
C PHE A 5 19.25 -21.49 7.63
N ILE A 6 19.22 -20.82 8.80
CA ILE A 6 18.20 -19.85 9.15
C ILE A 6 18.21 -18.70 8.13
N LEU A 7 19.39 -18.14 7.82
CA LEU A 7 19.53 -17.06 6.86
C LEU A 7 19.03 -17.44 5.47
N THR A 8 19.34 -18.66 5.00
CA THR A 8 18.90 -19.15 3.68
C THR A 8 17.38 -19.27 3.61
N GLN A 9 16.76 -19.85 4.64
CA GLN A 9 15.31 -20.00 4.70
C GLN A 9 14.59 -18.64 4.78
N LEU A 10 15.10 -17.73 5.60
CA LEU A 10 14.55 -16.38 5.70
C LEU A 10 14.71 -15.58 4.42
N ALA A 11 15.84 -15.73 3.70
CA ALA A 11 16.04 -15.09 2.41
C ALA A 11 15.04 -15.58 1.34
N GLN A 12 14.70 -16.88 1.34
CA GLN A 12 13.65 -17.40 0.47
C GLN A 12 12.28 -16.83 0.80
N GLY A 13 11.90 -16.79 2.09
CA GLY A 13 10.65 -16.15 2.53
C GLY A 13 10.62 -14.64 2.22
N PHE A 14 11.77 -13.98 2.27
CA PHE A 14 11.91 -12.56 1.95
C PHE A 14 11.58 -12.23 0.48
N LEU A 15 11.85 -13.12 -0.45
CA LEU A 15 11.42 -12.94 -1.86
C LEU A 15 9.88 -12.84 -1.97
N THR A 16 9.15 -13.68 -1.21
CA THR A 16 7.68 -13.60 -1.17
C THR A 16 7.22 -12.27 -0.54
N THR A 17 7.87 -11.83 0.52
CA THR A 17 7.63 -10.53 1.17
C THR A 17 7.78 -9.37 0.17
N ILE A 18 8.89 -9.34 -0.59
CA ILE A 18 9.14 -8.35 -1.64
C ILE A 18 8.07 -8.42 -2.73
N LEU A 19 7.67 -9.62 -3.15
CA LEU A 19 6.67 -9.80 -4.19
C LEU A 19 5.31 -9.24 -3.76
N ILE A 20 4.86 -9.52 -2.52
CA ILE A 20 3.64 -8.94 -1.95
C ILE A 20 3.74 -7.41 -1.95
N PHE A 21 4.84 -6.85 -1.48
CA PHE A 21 5.10 -5.41 -1.43
C PHE A 21 5.00 -4.76 -2.82
N ILE A 22 5.72 -5.30 -3.81
CA ILE A 22 5.75 -4.75 -5.18
C ILE A 22 4.36 -4.84 -5.83
N LEU A 23 3.70 -6.01 -5.77
CA LEU A 23 2.38 -6.18 -6.37
C LEU A 23 1.35 -5.28 -5.73
N THR A 24 1.41 -5.11 -4.41
CA THR A 24 0.52 -4.19 -3.70
C THR A 24 0.71 -2.76 -4.21
N LEU A 25 1.93 -2.22 -4.26
CA LEU A 25 2.18 -0.88 -4.76
C LEU A 25 1.77 -0.72 -6.23
N LEU A 26 2.15 -1.68 -7.07
CA LEU A 26 1.89 -1.64 -8.51
C LEU A 26 0.39 -1.49 -8.82
N PHE A 27 -0.47 -2.19 -8.08
CA PHE A 27 -1.91 -2.17 -8.34
C PHE A 27 -2.66 -1.17 -7.46
N SER A 28 -2.23 -0.91 -6.22
CA SER A 28 -2.94 0.00 -5.33
C SER A 28 -2.75 1.48 -5.66
N LEU A 29 -1.59 1.88 -6.18
CA LEU A 29 -1.35 3.27 -6.60
C LEU A 29 -2.30 3.70 -7.72
N PRO A 30 -2.41 3.00 -8.87
CA PRO A 30 -3.35 3.37 -9.92
C PRO A 30 -4.82 3.21 -9.49
N LEU A 31 -5.15 2.14 -8.74
CA LEU A 31 -6.50 1.95 -8.23
C LEU A 31 -6.90 3.08 -7.25
N GLY A 32 -6.00 3.48 -6.36
CA GLY A 32 -6.20 4.61 -5.46
C GLY A 32 -6.46 5.93 -6.21
N LEU A 33 -5.77 6.14 -7.33
CA LEU A 33 -6.01 7.32 -8.17
C LEU A 33 -7.43 7.31 -8.77
N VAL A 34 -7.88 6.18 -9.29
CA VAL A 34 -9.25 6.01 -9.82
C VAL A 34 -10.29 6.27 -8.73
N ILE A 35 -10.10 5.69 -7.54
CA ILE A 35 -11.00 5.88 -6.40
C ILE A 35 -11.00 7.35 -5.93
N SER A 36 -9.85 8.01 -5.93
CA SER A 36 -9.73 9.43 -5.60
C SER A 36 -10.57 10.31 -6.53
N PHE A 37 -10.51 10.07 -7.84
CA PHE A 37 -11.37 10.77 -8.79
C PHE A 37 -12.86 10.45 -8.57
N GLY A 38 -13.20 9.21 -8.27
CA GLY A 38 -14.55 8.82 -7.87
C GLY A 38 -15.02 9.59 -6.64
N ARG A 39 -14.16 9.73 -5.64
CA ARG A 39 -14.44 10.45 -4.38
C ARG A 39 -14.66 11.95 -4.59
N MET A 40 -13.98 12.55 -5.56
CA MET A 40 -14.11 13.96 -5.95
C MET A 40 -15.19 14.19 -7.05
N SER A 41 -15.88 13.14 -7.51
CA SER A 41 -16.88 13.23 -8.57
C SER A 41 -18.07 14.11 -8.16
N LYS A 42 -18.62 14.85 -9.14
CA LYS A 42 -19.89 15.60 -9.00
C LYS A 42 -21.10 14.67 -8.95
N ILE A 43 -20.98 13.43 -9.46
CA ILE A 43 -22.06 12.43 -9.46
C ILE A 43 -22.21 11.89 -8.05
N PHE A 44 -23.33 12.16 -7.42
CA PHE A 44 -23.61 11.79 -6.02
C PHE A 44 -23.39 10.30 -5.74
N VAL A 45 -23.85 9.42 -6.61
CA VAL A 45 -23.74 7.96 -6.44
C VAL A 45 -22.27 7.53 -6.43
N ILE A 46 -21.48 7.95 -7.41
CA ILE A 46 -20.05 7.61 -7.51
C ILE A 46 -19.29 8.10 -6.27
N ARG A 47 -19.53 9.36 -5.90
CA ARG A 47 -18.90 9.96 -4.70
C ARG A 47 -19.26 9.22 -3.43
N THR A 48 -20.53 8.82 -3.28
CA THR A 48 -21.02 8.12 -2.08
C THR A 48 -20.44 6.71 -1.99
N ILE A 49 -20.40 5.96 -3.08
CA ILE A 49 -19.81 4.61 -3.13
C ILE A 49 -18.32 4.68 -2.81
N SER A 50 -17.57 5.61 -3.43
CA SER A 50 -16.15 5.78 -3.15
C SER A 50 -15.89 6.17 -1.70
N LYS A 51 -16.73 7.06 -1.12
CA LYS A 51 -16.65 7.43 0.30
C LYS A 51 -16.88 6.24 1.22
N LEU A 52 -17.89 5.43 0.94
CA LEU A 52 -18.23 4.25 1.73
C LEU A 52 -17.10 3.22 1.67
N TYR A 53 -16.58 2.92 0.48
CA TYR A 53 -15.44 2.03 0.30
C TYR A 53 -14.22 2.47 1.12
N ILE A 54 -13.82 3.73 0.99
CA ILE A 54 -12.69 4.30 1.73
C ILE A 54 -12.93 4.19 3.25
N SER A 55 -14.14 4.51 3.69
CA SER A 55 -14.51 4.44 5.11
C SER A 55 -14.41 3.02 5.67
N ILE A 56 -14.87 2.03 4.92
CA ILE A 56 -14.80 0.61 5.32
C ILE A 56 -13.35 0.15 5.36
N MET A 57 -12.59 0.35 4.28
CA MET A 57 -11.21 -0.14 4.18
C MET A 57 -10.27 0.48 5.21
N ARG A 58 -10.44 1.77 5.53
CA ARG A 58 -9.63 2.46 6.53
C ARG A 58 -10.17 2.33 7.96
N GLY A 59 -11.43 1.93 8.12
CA GLY A 59 -12.10 1.77 9.41
C GLY A 59 -12.08 0.34 9.96
N THR A 60 -11.58 -0.64 9.20
CA THR A 60 -11.53 -2.05 9.62
C THR A 60 -10.11 -2.59 9.58
N PRO A 61 -9.75 -3.56 10.47
CA PRO A 61 -8.42 -4.15 10.48
C PRO A 61 -8.09 -4.91 9.18
N LEU A 62 -6.90 -4.68 8.62
CA LEU A 62 -6.44 -5.39 7.41
C LEU A 62 -6.47 -6.91 7.59
N MET A 63 -6.15 -7.42 8.79
CA MET A 63 -6.23 -8.84 9.10
C MET A 63 -7.64 -9.43 8.85
N LEU A 64 -8.70 -8.73 9.25
CA LEU A 64 -10.08 -9.16 8.98
C LEU A 64 -10.41 -9.12 7.49
N GLN A 65 -9.92 -8.11 6.77
CA GLN A 65 -10.11 -8.01 5.33
C GLN A 65 -9.46 -9.16 4.57
N LEU A 66 -8.25 -9.59 4.98
CA LEU A 66 -7.57 -10.78 4.44
C LEU A 66 -8.45 -12.03 4.57
N ILE A 67 -9.01 -12.26 5.75
CA ILE A 67 -9.88 -13.40 6.02
C ILE A 67 -11.14 -13.32 5.15
N VAL A 68 -11.78 -12.16 5.09
CA VAL A 68 -12.99 -11.96 4.28
C VAL A 68 -12.71 -12.21 2.80
N VAL A 69 -11.65 -11.61 2.23
CA VAL A 69 -11.30 -11.79 0.81
C VAL A 69 -11.00 -13.25 0.49
N PHE A 70 -10.37 -13.97 1.40
CA PHE A 70 -10.06 -15.39 1.18
C PHE A 70 -11.30 -16.28 1.25
N PHE A 71 -12.18 -16.06 2.22
CA PHE A 71 -13.34 -16.93 2.43
C PHE A 71 -14.61 -16.50 1.68
N ALA A 72 -14.73 -15.22 1.27
CA ALA A 72 -15.93 -14.74 0.58
C ALA A 72 -16.29 -15.54 -0.69
N PRO A 73 -15.35 -15.97 -1.56
CA PRO A 73 -15.70 -16.79 -2.73
C PRO A 73 -16.40 -18.08 -2.36
N TYR A 74 -15.99 -18.72 -1.28
CA TYR A 74 -16.63 -19.95 -0.81
C TYR A 74 -18.01 -19.70 -0.20
N TYR A 75 -18.12 -18.76 0.75
CA TYR A 75 -19.38 -18.55 1.48
C TYR A 75 -20.44 -17.82 0.65
N VAL A 76 -20.06 -16.97 -0.29
CA VAL A 76 -21.02 -16.19 -1.08
C VAL A 76 -21.39 -16.89 -2.38
N PHE A 77 -20.42 -17.56 -3.02
CA PHE A 77 -20.60 -18.14 -4.36
C PHE A 77 -20.47 -19.67 -4.40
N GLY A 78 -20.15 -20.33 -3.27
CA GLY A 78 -19.94 -21.79 -3.22
C GLY A 78 -18.68 -22.26 -3.94
N LEU A 79 -17.74 -21.36 -4.28
CA LEU A 79 -16.54 -21.68 -5.04
C LEU A 79 -15.49 -22.31 -4.13
N GLN A 80 -15.01 -23.51 -4.48
CA GLN A 80 -13.90 -24.15 -3.77
C GLN A 80 -12.57 -23.57 -4.27
N MET A 81 -11.87 -22.86 -3.37
CA MET A 81 -10.59 -22.25 -3.67
C MET A 81 -9.44 -23.17 -3.24
N GLY A 82 -8.53 -23.47 -4.18
CA GLY A 82 -7.32 -24.23 -3.90
C GLY A 82 -6.29 -23.44 -3.06
N SER A 83 -5.25 -24.14 -2.60
CA SER A 83 -4.17 -23.53 -1.80
C SER A 83 -3.45 -22.37 -2.51
N SER A 84 -3.37 -22.42 -3.86
CA SER A 84 -2.78 -21.35 -4.68
C SER A 84 -3.51 -20.01 -4.58
N TYR A 85 -4.80 -20.04 -4.24
CA TYR A 85 -5.59 -18.81 -4.07
C TYR A 85 -5.17 -17.97 -2.87
N ARG A 86 -4.51 -18.56 -1.86
CA ARG A 86 -4.06 -17.84 -0.64
C ARG A 86 -3.21 -16.62 -0.98
N PHE A 87 -2.21 -16.79 -1.85
CA PHE A 87 -1.33 -15.69 -2.26
C PHE A 87 -2.10 -14.61 -3.02
N THR A 88 -2.97 -15.01 -3.95
CA THR A 88 -3.83 -14.07 -4.69
C THR A 88 -4.77 -13.30 -3.75
N ALA A 89 -5.38 -13.98 -2.77
CA ALA A 89 -6.25 -13.33 -1.78
C ALA A 89 -5.48 -12.31 -0.92
N VAL A 90 -4.24 -12.63 -0.53
CA VAL A 90 -3.35 -11.67 0.15
C VAL A 90 -3.15 -10.45 -0.72
N VAL A 91 -2.69 -10.61 -1.96
CA VAL A 91 -2.42 -9.47 -2.86
C VAL A 91 -3.69 -8.64 -3.09
N VAL A 92 -4.83 -9.27 -3.36
CA VAL A 92 -6.11 -8.58 -3.57
C VAL A 92 -6.52 -7.77 -2.34
N ALA A 93 -6.46 -8.38 -1.14
CA ALA A 93 -6.84 -7.68 0.09
C ALA A 93 -5.91 -6.48 0.37
N PHE A 94 -4.60 -6.65 0.21
CA PHE A 94 -3.63 -5.56 0.36
C PHE A 94 -3.88 -4.44 -0.67
N VAL A 95 -4.08 -4.79 -1.94
CA VAL A 95 -4.35 -3.81 -3.00
C VAL A 95 -5.62 -3.01 -2.69
N LEU A 96 -6.69 -3.67 -2.29
CA LEU A 96 -7.94 -2.99 -1.93
C LEU A 96 -7.75 -2.09 -0.70
N ASN A 97 -7.07 -2.55 0.33
CA ASN A 97 -6.84 -1.75 1.52
C ASN A 97 -5.98 -0.52 1.20
N TYR A 98 -4.80 -0.71 0.62
CA TYR A 98 -3.85 0.38 0.33
C TYR A 98 -4.37 1.37 -0.72
N ALA A 99 -5.19 0.92 -1.68
CA ALA A 99 -5.85 1.81 -2.62
C ALA A 99 -6.77 2.84 -1.93
N ALA A 100 -7.41 2.47 -0.82
CA ALA A 100 -8.23 3.40 -0.04
C ALA A 100 -7.37 4.46 0.69
N TYR A 101 -6.21 4.08 1.20
CA TYR A 101 -5.26 5.03 1.81
C TYR A 101 -4.68 5.98 0.76
N PHE A 102 -4.22 5.46 -0.37
CA PHE A 102 -3.68 6.28 -1.46
C PHE A 102 -4.76 7.20 -2.06
N ALA A 103 -6.00 6.75 -2.16
CA ALA A 103 -7.10 7.59 -2.64
C ALA A 103 -7.30 8.85 -1.78
N GLU A 104 -7.23 8.73 -0.46
CA GLU A 104 -7.35 9.88 0.45
C GLU A 104 -6.10 10.78 0.42
N ILE A 105 -4.91 10.21 0.25
CA ILE A 105 -3.67 10.98 0.07
C ILE A 105 -3.76 11.82 -1.20
N TYR A 106 -4.16 11.23 -2.33
CA TYR A 106 -4.34 11.96 -3.60
C TYR A 106 -5.40 13.05 -3.48
N ARG A 107 -6.57 12.72 -2.93
CA ARG A 107 -7.64 13.69 -2.72
C ARG A 107 -7.17 14.85 -1.83
N GLY A 108 -6.57 14.54 -0.68
CA GLY A 108 -6.07 15.55 0.25
C GLY A 108 -5.01 16.46 -0.38
N GLY A 109 -4.11 15.90 -1.19
CA GLY A 109 -3.13 16.68 -1.94
C GLY A 109 -3.77 17.64 -2.95
N ILE A 110 -4.74 17.18 -3.72
CA ILE A 110 -5.44 18.01 -4.71
C ILE A 110 -6.28 19.11 -4.03
N GLU A 111 -7.06 18.75 -3.02
CA GLU A 111 -7.93 19.70 -2.30
C GLU A 111 -7.16 20.70 -1.42
N SER A 112 -5.91 20.42 -1.09
CA SER A 112 -5.06 21.34 -0.32
C SER A 112 -4.49 22.50 -1.14
N MET A 113 -4.69 22.53 -2.48
CA MET A 113 -4.19 23.60 -3.32
C MET A 113 -4.98 24.89 -3.10
N PRO A 114 -4.29 26.03 -2.92
CA PRO A 114 -4.97 27.32 -2.73
C PRO A 114 -5.86 27.68 -3.92
N ILE A 115 -7.10 28.10 -3.64
CA ILE A 115 -8.08 28.48 -4.66
C ILE A 115 -7.57 29.64 -5.54
N GLY A 116 -6.77 30.55 -4.96
CA GLY A 116 -6.17 31.69 -5.67
C GLY A 116 -5.29 31.29 -6.86
N GLN A 117 -4.71 30.08 -6.86
CA GLN A 117 -3.96 29.59 -8.04
C GLN A 117 -4.86 29.28 -9.22
N TYR A 118 -6.05 28.76 -8.96
CA TYR A 118 -7.06 28.51 -9.99
C TYR A 118 -7.64 29.83 -10.50
N GLU A 119 -7.86 30.82 -9.63
CA GLU A 119 -8.37 32.15 -9.97
C GLU A 119 -7.34 32.91 -10.80
N ALA A 120 -6.08 32.96 -10.38
CA ALA A 120 -5.00 33.59 -11.12
C ALA A 120 -4.81 32.98 -12.51
N SER A 121 -4.87 31.65 -12.61
CA SER A 121 -4.79 30.93 -13.89
C SER A 121 -5.94 31.33 -14.84
N LYS A 122 -7.16 31.51 -14.28
CA LYS A 122 -8.34 31.93 -15.06
C LYS A 122 -8.18 33.36 -15.58
N VAL A 123 -7.65 34.27 -14.77
CA VAL A 123 -7.36 35.65 -15.18
C VAL A 123 -6.34 35.68 -16.31
N LEU A 124 -5.35 34.80 -16.30
CA LEU A 124 -4.36 34.64 -17.37
C LEU A 124 -4.90 33.90 -18.61
N GLY A 125 -6.18 33.55 -18.65
CA GLY A 125 -6.82 32.89 -19.80
C GLY A 125 -6.44 31.40 -19.95
N LEU A 126 -5.84 30.78 -18.95
CA LEU A 126 -5.46 29.37 -19.00
C LEU A 126 -6.68 28.44 -18.91
N SER A 127 -6.70 27.40 -19.72
CA SER A 127 -7.74 26.36 -19.64
C SER A 127 -7.61 25.57 -18.33
N LYS A 128 -8.73 25.00 -17.84
CA LYS A 128 -8.73 24.18 -16.60
C LYS A 128 -7.74 23.02 -16.66
N SER A 129 -7.64 22.34 -17.79
CA SER A 129 -6.69 21.21 -17.96
C SER A 129 -5.25 21.70 -17.92
N LEU A 130 -4.93 22.81 -18.57
CA LEU A 130 -3.59 23.38 -18.58
C LEU A 130 -3.19 23.85 -17.17
N THR A 131 -4.10 24.52 -16.46
CA THR A 131 -3.93 24.90 -15.06
C THR A 131 -3.64 23.67 -14.20
N PHE A 132 -4.46 22.63 -14.33
CA PHE A 132 -4.29 21.41 -13.52
C PHE A 132 -2.95 20.74 -13.82
N ILE A 133 -2.64 20.47 -15.09
CA ILE A 133 -1.45 19.68 -15.46
C ILE A 133 -0.14 20.46 -15.21
N ARG A 134 -0.10 21.76 -15.56
CA ARG A 134 1.17 22.53 -15.50
C ARG A 134 1.40 23.28 -14.21
N ILE A 135 0.35 23.60 -13.45
CA ILE A 135 0.48 24.42 -12.23
C ILE A 135 0.16 23.61 -10.99
N ILE A 136 -0.99 22.92 -10.96
CA ILE A 136 -1.50 22.25 -9.76
C ILE A 136 -0.80 20.92 -9.55
N LEU A 137 -0.78 20.06 -10.55
CA LEU A 137 -0.30 18.68 -10.44
C LEU A 137 1.16 18.58 -9.96
N PRO A 138 2.13 19.39 -10.43
CA PRO A 138 3.50 19.36 -9.90
C PRO A 138 3.58 19.70 -8.41
N GLN A 139 2.72 20.60 -7.94
CA GLN A 139 2.65 20.98 -6.52
C GLN A 139 1.95 19.89 -5.68
N VAL A 140 0.91 19.25 -6.24
CA VAL A 140 0.24 18.11 -5.62
C VAL A 140 1.22 16.97 -5.40
N PHE A 141 2.05 16.63 -6.41
CA PHE A 141 3.06 15.58 -6.26
C PHE A 141 3.96 15.83 -5.05
N LYS A 142 4.45 17.03 -4.85
CA LYS A 142 5.26 17.36 -3.67
C LYS A 142 4.51 17.15 -2.36
N ARG A 143 3.25 17.55 -2.30
CA ARG A 143 2.45 17.46 -1.07
C ARG A 143 2.05 16.03 -0.70
N ILE A 144 1.88 15.17 -1.70
CA ILE A 144 1.48 13.78 -1.45
C ILE A 144 2.67 12.86 -1.15
N LEU A 145 3.91 13.23 -1.53
CA LEU A 145 5.08 12.38 -1.34
C LEU A 145 5.33 11.98 0.13
N PRO A 146 5.38 12.90 1.11
CA PRO A 146 5.61 12.51 2.51
C PRO A 146 4.57 11.52 3.04
N PRO A 147 3.24 11.73 2.88
CA PRO A 147 2.29 10.72 3.29
C PRO A 147 2.35 9.42 2.47
N LEU A 148 2.69 9.46 1.16
CA LEU A 148 2.94 8.25 0.37
C LEU A 148 4.14 7.47 0.90
N THR A 149 5.22 8.16 1.28
CA THR A 149 6.40 7.55 1.90
C THR A 149 6.01 6.83 3.18
N ASN A 150 5.24 7.46 4.07
CA ASN A 150 4.80 6.86 5.32
C ASN A 150 3.97 5.58 5.09
N GLU A 151 3.02 5.61 4.16
CA GLU A 151 2.21 4.43 3.83
C GLU A 151 3.05 3.31 3.17
N THR A 152 4.01 3.67 2.32
CA THR A 152 4.93 2.70 1.69
C THR A 152 5.81 2.01 2.73
N ILE A 153 6.32 2.75 3.72
CA ILE A 153 7.08 2.21 4.87
C ILE A 153 6.19 1.30 5.74
N THR A 154 4.93 1.69 5.96
CA THR A 154 3.97 0.88 6.71
C THR A 154 3.68 -0.43 5.98
N LEU A 155 3.52 -0.40 4.66
CA LEU A 155 3.29 -1.59 3.84
C LEU A 155 4.38 -2.63 4.01
N VAL A 156 5.67 -2.24 4.11
CA VAL A 156 6.77 -3.19 4.38
C VAL A 156 6.49 -4.05 5.61
N LYS A 157 6.03 -3.44 6.69
CA LYS A 157 5.73 -4.14 7.95
C LYS A 157 4.46 -4.97 7.84
N ASP A 158 3.44 -4.44 7.18
CA ASP A 158 2.15 -5.09 7.02
C ASP A 158 2.22 -6.36 6.18
N THR A 159 3.23 -6.53 5.28
CA THR A 159 3.41 -7.77 4.52
C THR A 159 3.46 -9.01 5.41
N SER A 160 3.92 -8.87 6.67
CA SER A 160 3.91 -9.94 7.66
C SER A 160 2.51 -10.47 7.97
N LEU A 161 1.45 -9.66 7.80
CA LEU A 161 0.05 -10.10 8.02
C LEU A 161 -0.40 -11.21 7.07
N ALA A 162 0.35 -11.47 5.99
CA ALA A 162 0.09 -12.59 5.09
C ALA A 162 0.13 -13.96 5.80
N PHE A 163 0.77 -14.04 6.99
CA PHE A 163 0.76 -15.23 7.84
C PHE A 163 -0.65 -15.71 8.20
N VAL A 164 -1.62 -14.80 8.28
CA VAL A 164 -3.02 -15.10 8.62
C VAL A 164 -3.64 -16.10 7.65
N LEU A 165 -3.27 -16.01 6.37
CA LEU A 165 -3.69 -16.94 5.33
C LEU A 165 -2.66 -18.07 5.08
N SER A 166 -1.71 -18.26 5.99
CA SER A 166 -0.66 -19.27 5.89
C SER A 166 0.17 -19.14 4.60
N VAL A 167 0.34 -17.92 4.10
CA VAL A 167 1.29 -17.65 3.01
C VAL A 167 2.70 -17.68 3.59
N VAL A 168 3.56 -18.49 2.98
CA VAL A 168 4.95 -18.65 3.43
C VAL A 168 5.78 -17.47 2.93
N GLU A 169 5.83 -16.43 3.74
CA GLU A 169 6.70 -15.26 3.60
C GLU A 169 7.72 -15.23 4.75
N MET A 170 8.56 -14.22 4.84
CA MET A 170 9.68 -14.18 5.78
C MET A 170 9.24 -14.33 7.26
N PHE A 171 8.21 -13.63 7.72
CA PHE A 171 7.73 -13.71 9.10
C PHE A 171 7.15 -15.10 9.40
N THR A 172 6.37 -15.67 8.47
CA THR A 172 5.83 -17.03 8.58
C THR A 172 6.97 -18.05 8.70
N THR A 173 8.01 -17.94 7.87
CA THR A 173 9.20 -18.79 7.92
C THR A 173 9.93 -18.64 9.26
N ALA A 174 10.16 -17.41 9.71
CA ALA A 174 10.81 -17.14 11.00
C ALA A 174 10.03 -17.75 12.17
N LYS A 175 8.69 -17.61 12.17
CA LYS A 175 7.80 -18.16 13.19
C LYS A 175 7.83 -19.70 13.22
N GLN A 176 7.84 -20.35 12.04
CA GLN A 176 7.91 -21.81 11.95
C GLN A 176 9.24 -22.34 12.49
N ILE A 177 10.37 -21.73 12.12
CA ILE A 177 11.70 -22.12 12.63
C ILE A 177 11.80 -21.85 14.12
N ALA A 178 11.31 -20.70 14.61
CA ALA A 178 11.32 -20.37 16.02
C ALA A 178 10.55 -21.40 16.87
N ALA A 179 9.40 -21.86 16.37
CA ALA A 179 8.59 -22.87 17.03
C ALA A 179 9.25 -24.25 17.03
N SER A 180 9.85 -24.68 15.90
CA SER A 180 10.50 -25.99 15.78
C SER A 180 11.79 -26.10 16.61
N GLU A 181 12.57 -25.02 16.69
CA GLU A 181 13.85 -24.98 17.41
C GLU A 181 13.72 -24.42 18.84
N THR A 182 12.52 -24.04 19.26
CA THR A 182 12.26 -23.46 20.60
C THR A 182 13.20 -22.28 20.90
N THR A 183 13.42 -21.40 19.92
CA THR A 183 14.35 -20.26 20.02
C THR A 183 13.78 -19.00 19.36
N LEU A 184 14.09 -17.81 19.91
CA LEU A 184 13.68 -16.52 19.35
C LEU A 184 14.63 -16.01 18.26
N LEU A 185 15.77 -16.66 18.05
CA LEU A 185 16.81 -16.19 17.13
C LEU A 185 16.29 -15.93 15.69
N PRO A 186 15.48 -16.81 15.07
CA PRO A 186 14.95 -16.56 13.72
C PRO A 186 14.07 -15.32 13.64
N LEU A 187 13.27 -15.03 14.68
CA LEU A 187 12.42 -13.83 14.74
C LEU A 187 13.26 -12.55 14.88
N MET A 188 14.34 -12.59 15.67
CA MET A 188 15.26 -11.46 15.79
C MET A 188 15.97 -11.18 14.46
N ILE A 189 16.43 -12.22 13.76
CA ILE A 189 17.05 -12.09 12.43
C ILE A 189 16.04 -11.54 11.42
N ALA A 190 14.81 -12.03 11.40
CA ALA A 190 13.75 -11.49 10.55
C ALA A 190 13.49 -10.01 10.83
N GLY A 191 13.50 -9.59 12.10
CA GLY A 191 13.41 -8.19 12.51
C GLY A 191 14.51 -7.32 11.87
N VAL A 192 15.74 -7.83 11.81
CA VAL A 192 16.87 -7.12 11.15
C VAL A 192 16.62 -7.01 9.63
N PHE A 193 16.13 -8.07 8.97
CA PHE A 193 15.78 -8.03 7.55
C PHE A 193 14.68 -6.98 7.27
N TYR A 194 13.60 -6.98 8.08
CA TYR A 194 12.54 -5.97 7.96
C TYR A 194 13.07 -4.55 8.17
N TYR A 195 13.94 -4.37 9.16
CA TYR A 195 14.56 -3.06 9.40
C TYR A 195 15.39 -2.58 8.21
N ILE A 196 16.25 -3.46 7.65
CA ILE A 196 17.07 -3.13 6.47
C ILE A 196 16.18 -2.84 5.27
N PHE A 197 15.16 -3.66 5.01
CA PHE A 197 14.23 -3.43 3.91
C PHE A 197 13.50 -2.09 4.06
N ASN A 198 13.02 -1.79 5.26
CA ASN A 198 12.37 -0.52 5.56
C ASN A 198 13.30 0.67 5.34
N LEU A 199 14.56 0.54 5.76
CA LEU A 199 15.59 1.57 5.56
C LEU A 199 15.85 1.81 4.07
N VAL A 200 15.99 0.74 3.26
CA VAL A 200 16.19 0.85 1.81
C VAL A 200 15.01 1.56 1.14
N VAL A 201 13.77 1.19 1.52
CA VAL A 201 12.55 1.84 1.00
C VAL A 201 12.50 3.31 1.43
N ALA A 202 12.78 3.62 2.70
CA ALA A 202 12.79 4.99 3.21
C ALA A 202 13.81 5.86 2.49
N LEU A 203 15.06 5.40 2.34
CA LEU A 203 16.10 6.11 1.60
C LEU A 203 15.77 6.30 0.11
N GLY A 204 15.11 5.29 -0.50
CA GLY A 204 14.63 5.40 -1.87
C GLY A 204 13.57 6.49 -2.02
N MET A 205 12.60 6.53 -1.12
CA MET A 205 11.53 7.52 -1.11
C MET A 205 12.06 8.93 -0.80
N GLU A 206 13.00 9.05 0.15
CA GLU A 206 13.67 10.32 0.47
C GLU A 206 14.42 10.89 -0.75
N ARG A 207 15.09 10.04 -1.53
CA ARG A 207 15.75 10.49 -2.78
C ARG A 207 14.74 11.03 -3.80
N ILE A 208 13.57 10.37 -3.94
CA ILE A 208 12.49 10.84 -4.82
C ILE A 208 11.98 12.20 -4.31
N GLU A 209 11.73 12.34 -3.02
CA GLU A 209 11.29 13.59 -2.41
C GLU A 209 12.28 14.73 -2.63
N ASN A 210 13.57 14.48 -2.40
CA ASN A 210 14.65 15.46 -2.59
C ASN A 210 14.81 15.88 -4.06
N SER A 211 14.57 14.98 -5.02
CA SER A 211 14.62 15.28 -6.44
C SER A 211 13.56 16.28 -6.91
N LEU A 212 12.44 16.38 -6.16
CA LEU A 212 11.33 17.27 -6.43
C LEU A 212 11.40 18.59 -5.64
N ASN A 213 12.44 18.81 -4.84
CA ASN A 213 12.61 19.99 -3.95
C ASN A 213 13.05 21.29 -4.67
N TYR A 214 13.04 21.34 -5.98
CA TYR A 214 13.45 22.52 -6.76
C TYR A 214 12.45 23.69 -6.76
N TYR A 215 11.24 23.51 -6.26
CA TYR A 215 10.29 24.58 -5.95
C TYR A 215 10.22 24.80 -4.43
N ARG A 216 10.81 25.86 -3.92
CA ARG A 216 10.56 26.35 -2.57
C ARG A 216 9.38 27.29 -2.53
#